data_8a6323ec64f094ed7ad60d271aa21fd9
#
_entry.id   8a6323ec64f094ed7ad60d271aa21fd9
#
_cell.length_a   1.000
_cell.length_b   1.000
_cell.length_c   1.000
_cell.angle_alpha   90.00
_cell.angle_beta   90.00
_cell.angle_gamma   90.00
#
_symmetry.space_group_name_H-M   'P 1'
#
loop_
_entity.id
_entity.type
_entity.pdbx_description
1 polymer ?
#
loop_
_entity_poly.entity_id
_entity_poly.type
_entity_poly.pdbx_seq_one_letter_code
_entity_poly.pdbx_strand_id
1 'polypeptide(L)'
;ASVILSMLALKLGNIEDFPFVDPPDGRFVKDGFRLLFELGAVNDKQQLSALGRKLAKLPIDPRLARMVLAGAERGSLRDVLVVVSALAIQDPRDRPADKRQAADQAHQRWHDPDSDFVALLNLWHGIENAREALSGNQLRRWCRDHYINYLRMREWHDTFRQLRQ
;
A
#
# COMPACT_ATOMS: atom_id res chain seq x y z
N ALA A 1 14.28 1.75 -4.37
CA ALA A 1 13.95 0.42 -4.90
C ALA A 1 13.01 0.50 -6.10
N SER A 2 11.87 1.22 -6.02
CA SER A 2 10.87 1.30 -7.11
C SER A 2 11.46 1.82 -8.42
N VAL A 3 12.22 2.91 -8.38
CA VAL A 3 12.88 3.48 -9.56
C VAL A 3 13.86 2.48 -10.19
N ILE A 4 14.68 1.81 -9.37
CA ILE A 4 15.63 0.78 -9.85
C ILE A 4 14.88 -0.34 -10.56
N LEU A 5 13.80 -0.84 -9.94
CA LEU A 5 12.99 -1.91 -10.52
C LEU A 5 12.37 -1.51 -11.86
N SER A 6 11.84 -0.29 -11.95
CA SER A 6 11.28 0.26 -13.19
C SER A 6 12.35 0.42 -14.28
N MET A 7 13.52 0.94 -13.93
CA MET A 7 14.64 1.10 -14.89
C MET A 7 15.11 -0.24 -15.44
N LEU A 8 15.25 -1.26 -14.57
CA LEU A 8 15.61 -2.61 -15.01
C LEU A 8 14.55 -3.23 -15.93
N ALA A 9 13.28 -3.04 -15.60
CA ALA A 9 12.17 -3.56 -16.39
C ALA A 9 12.07 -2.89 -17.78
N LEU A 10 12.32 -1.58 -17.85
CA LEU A 10 12.29 -0.78 -19.06
C LEU A 10 13.63 -0.80 -19.82
N LYS A 11 14.67 -1.47 -19.31
CA LYS A 11 16.01 -1.56 -19.89
C LYS A 11 16.64 -0.19 -20.15
N LEU A 12 16.51 0.74 -19.21
CA LEU A 12 17.01 2.11 -19.30
C LEU A 12 18.52 2.25 -18.97
N GLY A 13 19.23 1.16 -18.80
CA GLY A 13 20.65 1.16 -18.44
C GLY A 13 20.89 1.19 -16.94
N ASN A 14 22.12 1.54 -16.55
CA ASN A 14 22.53 1.61 -15.14
C ASN A 14 22.00 2.88 -14.51
N ILE A 15 21.46 2.77 -13.29
CA ILE A 15 20.94 3.93 -12.53
C ILE A 15 22.03 4.96 -12.21
N GLU A 16 23.28 4.53 -12.03
CA GLU A 16 24.40 5.42 -11.73
C GLU A 16 24.81 6.29 -12.94
N ASP A 17 24.58 5.82 -14.15
CA ASP A 17 24.91 6.48 -15.40
C ASP A 17 23.73 7.25 -16.00
N PHE A 18 22.55 7.13 -15.41
CA PHE A 18 21.34 7.76 -15.94
C PHE A 18 21.34 9.27 -15.65
N PRO A 19 21.04 10.15 -16.62
CA PRO A 19 21.11 11.59 -16.48
C PRO A 19 19.93 12.16 -15.67
N PHE A 20 19.88 11.87 -14.39
CA PHE A 20 18.89 12.50 -13.48
C PHE A 20 19.20 13.98 -13.31
N VAL A 21 18.13 14.78 -13.17
CA VAL A 21 18.26 16.21 -12.78
C VAL A 21 18.83 16.31 -11.36
N ASP A 22 18.43 15.41 -10.47
CA ASP A 22 18.94 15.26 -9.11
C ASP A 22 19.29 13.77 -8.89
N PRO A 23 20.58 13.40 -9.05
CA PRO A 23 20.99 12.01 -8.95
C PRO A 23 20.86 11.47 -7.54
N PRO A 24 20.40 10.22 -7.37
CA PRO A 24 20.28 9.60 -6.05
C PRO A 24 21.65 9.37 -5.40
N ASP A 25 21.73 9.52 -4.07
CA ASP A 25 22.93 9.12 -3.31
C ASP A 25 23.23 7.62 -3.52
N GLY A 26 24.49 7.28 -3.75
CA GLY A 26 24.94 5.91 -3.99
C GLY A 26 24.58 4.93 -2.84
N ARG A 27 24.44 5.43 -1.62
CA ARG A 27 23.95 4.62 -0.47
C ARG A 27 22.51 4.17 -0.67
N PHE A 28 21.64 5.06 -1.10
CA PHE A 28 20.24 4.72 -1.41
C PHE A 28 20.11 3.78 -2.60
N VAL A 29 21.02 3.87 -3.57
CA VAL A 29 21.08 2.91 -4.68
C VAL A 29 21.43 1.52 -4.18
N LYS A 30 22.48 1.40 -3.35
CA LYS A 30 22.88 0.11 -2.73
C LYS A 30 21.77 -0.49 -1.89
N ASP A 31 21.15 0.30 -1.03
CA ASP A 31 20.02 -0.15 -0.19
C ASP A 31 18.82 -0.57 -1.05
N GLY A 32 18.57 0.13 -2.15
CA GLY A 32 17.52 -0.24 -3.11
C GLY A 32 17.78 -1.59 -3.78
N PHE A 33 19.00 -1.86 -4.25
CA PHE A 33 19.38 -3.16 -4.81
C PHE A 33 19.34 -4.27 -3.77
N ARG A 34 19.82 -4.01 -2.54
CA ARG A 34 19.73 -4.96 -1.44
C ARG A 34 18.29 -5.37 -1.15
N LEU A 35 17.39 -4.41 -1.05
CA LEU A 35 15.97 -4.69 -0.87
C LEU A 35 15.39 -5.52 -2.01
N LEU A 36 15.68 -5.16 -3.27
CA LEU A 36 15.20 -5.92 -4.42
C LEU A 36 15.75 -7.35 -4.45
N PHE A 37 16.98 -7.55 -4.00
CA PHE A 37 17.57 -8.88 -3.83
C PHE A 37 16.85 -9.67 -2.73
N GLU A 38 16.63 -9.09 -1.56
CA GLU A 38 15.89 -9.69 -0.44
C GLU A 38 14.46 -10.09 -0.85
N LEU A 39 13.81 -9.30 -1.70
CA LEU A 39 12.49 -9.61 -2.26
C LEU A 39 12.52 -10.66 -3.38
N GLY A 40 13.71 -11.05 -3.84
CA GLY A 40 13.88 -11.95 -4.98
C GLY A 40 13.60 -11.31 -6.35
N ALA A 41 13.52 -9.98 -6.42
CA ALA A 41 13.28 -9.23 -7.65
C ALA A 41 14.49 -9.16 -8.57
N VAL A 42 15.69 -9.21 -8.01
CA VAL A 42 16.97 -9.28 -8.72
C VAL A 42 17.84 -10.41 -8.18
N ASN A 43 18.76 -10.89 -8.99
CA ASN A 43 19.78 -11.85 -8.56
C ASN A 43 21.04 -11.13 -7.99
N ASP A 44 22.05 -11.92 -7.58
CA ASP A 44 23.34 -11.46 -7.07
C ASP A 44 24.12 -10.56 -8.07
N LYS A 45 23.84 -10.69 -9.35
CA LYS A 45 24.39 -9.85 -10.43
C LYS A 45 23.52 -8.63 -10.74
N GLN A 46 22.57 -8.29 -9.89
CA GLN A 46 21.63 -7.18 -10.05
C GLN A 46 20.74 -7.28 -11.32
N GLN A 47 20.58 -8.48 -11.85
CA GLN A 47 19.74 -8.72 -13.02
C GLN A 47 18.29 -9.06 -12.59
N LEU A 48 17.33 -8.56 -13.37
CA LEU A 48 15.92 -8.73 -13.11
C LEU A 48 15.48 -10.20 -13.20
N SER A 49 14.91 -10.72 -12.12
CA SER A 49 14.35 -12.07 -12.06
C SER A 49 12.97 -12.17 -12.74
N ALA A 50 12.45 -13.39 -12.88
CA ALA A 50 11.06 -13.60 -13.33
C ALA A 50 10.05 -12.98 -12.35
N LEU A 51 10.32 -13.08 -11.05
CA LEU A 51 9.52 -12.43 -10.01
C LEU A 51 9.63 -10.91 -10.10
N GLY A 52 10.83 -10.37 -10.30
CA GLY A 52 11.04 -8.93 -10.47
C GLY A 52 10.25 -8.35 -11.65
N ARG A 53 10.14 -9.07 -12.77
CA ARG A 53 9.30 -8.67 -13.90
C ARG A 53 7.80 -8.60 -13.55
N LYS A 54 7.32 -9.50 -12.69
CA LYS A 54 5.93 -9.46 -12.19
C LYS A 54 5.74 -8.26 -11.24
N LEU A 55 6.67 -8.05 -10.31
CA LEU A 55 6.62 -6.91 -9.37
C LEU A 55 6.63 -5.57 -10.09
N ALA A 56 7.43 -5.41 -11.13
CA ALA A 56 7.54 -4.18 -11.92
C ALA A 56 6.24 -3.76 -12.64
N LYS A 57 5.30 -4.68 -12.82
CA LYS A 57 4.00 -4.39 -13.44
C LYS A 57 2.99 -3.76 -12.47
N LEU A 58 3.23 -3.88 -11.18
CA LEU A 58 2.32 -3.34 -10.16
C LEU A 58 2.73 -1.89 -9.82
N PRO A 59 1.79 -0.92 -9.87
CA PRO A 59 2.09 0.50 -9.65
C PRO A 59 2.16 0.84 -8.15
N ILE A 60 2.87 0.04 -7.38
CA ILE A 60 3.03 0.17 -5.92
C ILE A 60 4.46 -0.13 -5.49
N ASP A 61 4.79 0.18 -4.23
CA ASP A 61 6.09 -0.16 -3.65
C ASP A 61 6.40 -1.66 -3.81
N PRO A 62 7.63 -2.06 -4.15
CA PRO A 62 8.01 -3.45 -4.38
C PRO A 62 7.71 -4.40 -3.21
N ARG A 63 7.77 -3.93 -1.95
CA ARG A 63 7.38 -4.73 -0.77
C ARG A 63 5.90 -5.06 -0.79
N LEU A 64 5.06 -4.07 -1.09
CA LEU A 64 3.61 -4.24 -1.21
C LEU A 64 3.26 -5.13 -2.41
N ALA A 65 3.93 -4.92 -3.55
CA ALA A 65 3.79 -5.77 -4.73
C ALA A 65 4.12 -7.24 -4.42
N ARG A 66 5.15 -7.50 -3.61
CA ARG A 66 5.52 -8.85 -3.18
C ARG A 66 4.44 -9.49 -2.30
N MET A 67 3.80 -8.70 -1.42
CA MET A 67 2.64 -9.15 -0.63
C MET A 67 1.47 -9.57 -1.52
N VAL A 68 1.15 -8.78 -2.56
CA VAL A 68 0.07 -9.10 -3.51
C VAL A 68 0.32 -10.42 -4.21
N LEU A 69 1.55 -10.65 -4.71
CA LEU A 69 1.88 -11.92 -5.36
C LEU A 69 1.81 -13.10 -4.40
N ALA A 70 2.29 -12.96 -3.16
CA ALA A 70 2.17 -13.99 -2.14
C ALA A 70 0.70 -14.27 -1.77
N GLY A 71 -0.13 -13.24 -1.70
CA GLY A 71 -1.57 -13.37 -1.45
C GLY A 71 -2.28 -14.14 -2.57
N ALA A 72 -1.90 -13.89 -3.82
CA ALA A 72 -2.42 -14.63 -4.98
C ALA A 72 -2.05 -16.12 -4.92
N GLU A 73 -0.79 -16.43 -4.60
CA GLU A 73 -0.29 -17.80 -4.48
C GLU A 73 -0.98 -18.60 -3.35
N ARG A 74 -1.45 -17.90 -2.30
CA ARG A 74 -2.05 -18.50 -1.10
C ARG A 74 -3.58 -18.43 -1.06
N GLY A 75 -4.23 -17.94 -2.11
CA GLY A 75 -5.69 -17.80 -2.18
C GLY A 75 -6.29 -16.70 -1.32
N SER A 76 -5.47 -15.75 -0.83
CA SER A 76 -5.89 -14.62 0.02
C SER A 76 -5.82 -13.28 -0.70
N LEU A 77 -5.87 -13.29 -2.04
CA LEU A 77 -5.60 -12.11 -2.86
C LEU A 77 -6.49 -10.91 -2.47
N ARG A 78 -7.79 -11.12 -2.28
CA ARG A 78 -8.73 -10.03 -1.98
C ARG A 78 -8.37 -9.31 -0.69
N ASP A 79 -8.13 -10.05 0.39
CA ASP A 79 -7.80 -9.47 1.70
C ASP A 79 -6.44 -8.78 1.67
N VAL A 80 -5.47 -9.37 1.00
CA VAL A 80 -4.15 -8.74 0.79
C VAL A 80 -4.27 -7.46 -0.03
N LEU A 81 -5.10 -7.41 -1.07
CA LEU A 81 -5.34 -6.19 -1.83
C LEU A 81 -5.97 -5.08 -0.98
N VAL A 82 -6.90 -5.40 -0.08
CA VAL A 82 -7.46 -4.44 0.88
C VAL A 82 -6.36 -3.87 1.78
N VAL A 83 -5.54 -4.72 2.39
CA VAL A 83 -4.45 -4.30 3.28
C VAL A 83 -3.41 -3.48 2.53
N VAL A 84 -2.94 -3.97 1.38
CA VAL A 84 -1.91 -3.30 0.57
C VAL A 84 -2.38 -1.93 0.08
N SER A 85 -3.63 -1.81 -0.35
CA SER A 85 -4.18 -0.52 -0.77
C SER A 85 -4.29 0.49 0.39
N ALA A 86 -4.54 0.02 1.62
CA ALA A 86 -4.48 0.87 2.82
C ALA A 86 -3.05 1.34 3.12
N LEU A 87 -2.07 0.43 3.00
CA LEU A 87 -0.66 0.73 3.28
C LEU A 87 -0.01 1.63 2.20
N ALA A 88 -0.59 1.68 1.01
CA ALA A 88 -0.11 2.50 -0.11
C ALA A 88 -0.55 3.97 -0.02
N ILE A 89 -1.47 4.30 0.85
CA ILE A 89 -2.01 5.64 1.06
C ILE A 89 -1.71 6.14 2.48
N GLN A 90 -2.06 7.40 2.76
CA GLN A 90 -2.07 7.89 4.13
C GLN A 90 -3.20 7.22 4.91
N ASP A 91 -2.93 6.81 6.17
CA ASP A 91 -3.92 6.12 7.02
C ASP A 91 -5.27 6.88 7.01
N PRO A 92 -6.38 6.22 6.66
CA PRO A 92 -7.70 6.86 6.64
C PRO A 92 -8.23 7.21 8.04
N ARG A 93 -7.67 6.66 9.11
CA ARG A 93 -8.05 6.99 10.49
C ARG A 93 -7.44 8.32 10.91
N ASP A 94 -8.27 9.30 11.23
CA ASP A 94 -7.83 10.57 11.79
C ASP A 94 -7.65 10.47 13.31
N ARG A 95 -6.55 11.02 13.82
CA ARG A 95 -6.26 11.16 15.27
C ARG A 95 -5.88 12.60 15.59
N PRO A 96 -6.83 13.56 15.61
CA PRO A 96 -6.53 14.94 15.94
C PRO A 96 -5.90 15.05 17.35
N ALA A 97 -4.91 15.92 17.49
CA ALA A 97 -4.13 16.03 18.72
C ALA A 97 -5.00 16.37 19.96
N ASP A 98 -6.03 17.18 19.75
CA ASP A 98 -7.01 17.62 20.77
C ASP A 98 -8.12 16.59 21.05
N LYS A 99 -8.25 15.53 20.22
CA LYS A 99 -9.33 14.53 20.29
C LYS A 99 -8.83 13.09 20.22
N ARG A 100 -7.57 12.85 20.55
CA ARG A 100 -6.96 11.50 20.44
C ARG A 100 -7.75 10.42 21.16
N GLN A 101 -8.17 10.66 22.39
CA GLN A 101 -8.92 9.68 23.17
C GLN A 101 -10.26 9.33 22.53
N ALA A 102 -11.00 10.32 22.03
CA ALA A 102 -12.28 10.09 21.36
C ALA A 102 -12.09 9.34 20.04
N ALA A 103 -11.02 9.66 19.27
CA ALA A 103 -10.69 8.95 18.04
C ALA A 103 -10.31 7.49 18.33
N ASP A 104 -9.46 7.23 19.32
CA ASP A 104 -9.06 5.89 19.72
C ASP A 104 -10.25 5.06 20.17
N GLN A 105 -11.16 5.65 20.93
CA GLN A 105 -12.40 5.01 21.36
C GLN A 105 -13.31 4.68 20.17
N ALA A 106 -13.43 5.59 19.19
CA ALA A 106 -14.20 5.33 17.98
C ALA A 106 -13.61 4.21 17.13
N HIS A 107 -12.27 4.13 17.05
CA HIS A 107 -11.55 3.11 16.27
C HIS A 107 -11.48 1.75 16.97
N GLN A 108 -11.75 1.67 18.29
CA GLN A 108 -11.69 0.42 19.06
C GLN A 108 -12.58 -0.69 18.48
N ARG A 109 -13.68 -0.35 17.83
CA ARG A 109 -14.60 -1.31 17.19
C ARG A 109 -13.99 -2.14 16.07
N TRP A 110 -12.91 -1.63 15.45
CA TRP A 110 -12.20 -2.31 14.37
C TRP A 110 -10.84 -2.85 14.83
N HIS A 111 -10.47 -2.58 16.08
CA HIS A 111 -9.21 -3.06 16.63
C HIS A 111 -9.16 -4.59 16.66
N ASP A 112 -8.00 -5.14 16.36
CA ASP A 112 -7.67 -6.54 16.58
C ASP A 112 -6.42 -6.62 17.45
N PRO A 113 -6.42 -7.37 18.54
CA PRO A 113 -5.30 -7.41 19.47
C PRO A 113 -4.05 -8.08 18.92
N ASP A 114 -4.22 -8.92 17.91
CA ASP A 114 -3.14 -9.78 17.39
C ASP A 114 -2.61 -9.31 16.03
N SER A 115 -3.37 -8.47 15.30
CA SER A 115 -3.01 -8.11 13.92
C SER A 115 -3.56 -6.75 13.47
N ASP A 116 -2.65 -5.83 13.17
CA ASP A 116 -2.99 -4.57 12.52
C ASP A 116 -3.61 -4.77 11.13
N PHE A 117 -3.26 -5.85 10.43
CA PHE A 117 -3.84 -6.17 9.13
C PHE A 117 -5.30 -6.60 9.24
N VAL A 118 -5.62 -7.39 10.26
CA VAL A 118 -7.01 -7.76 10.56
C VAL A 118 -7.81 -6.52 10.97
N ALA A 119 -7.22 -5.62 11.74
CA ALA A 119 -7.85 -4.33 12.07
C ALA A 119 -8.18 -3.50 10.81
N LEU A 120 -7.30 -3.46 9.81
CA LEU A 120 -7.56 -2.82 8.52
C LEU A 120 -8.70 -3.51 7.75
N LEU A 121 -8.78 -4.83 7.76
CA LEU A 121 -9.89 -5.58 7.14
C LEU A 121 -11.22 -5.28 7.85
N ASN A 122 -11.23 -5.23 9.18
CA ASN A 122 -12.42 -4.86 9.96
C ASN A 122 -12.89 -3.45 9.62
N LEU A 123 -11.96 -2.50 9.54
CA LEU A 123 -12.25 -1.12 9.14
C LEU A 123 -12.83 -1.06 7.72
N TRP A 124 -12.24 -1.80 6.78
CA TRP A 124 -12.74 -1.88 5.41
C TRP A 124 -14.18 -2.36 5.35
N HIS A 125 -14.49 -3.47 6.04
CA HIS A 125 -15.84 -4.01 6.09
C HIS A 125 -16.82 -3.04 6.74
N GLY A 126 -16.42 -2.33 7.81
CA GLY A 126 -17.22 -1.28 8.42
C GLY A 126 -17.54 -0.13 7.46
N ILE A 127 -16.55 0.32 6.68
CA ILE A 127 -16.72 1.34 5.66
C ILE A 127 -17.63 0.86 4.53
N GLU A 128 -17.44 -0.36 4.03
CA GLU A 128 -18.27 -0.92 2.96
C GLU A 128 -19.75 -1.00 3.38
N ASN A 129 -20.02 -1.51 4.58
CA ASN A 129 -21.37 -1.54 5.13
C ASN A 129 -22.00 -0.13 5.22
N ALA A 130 -21.23 0.87 5.66
CA ALA A 130 -21.69 2.26 5.71
C ALA A 130 -21.95 2.82 4.31
N ARG A 131 -21.13 2.50 3.32
CA ARG A 131 -21.31 2.93 1.93
C ARG A 131 -22.54 2.35 1.26
N GLU A 132 -22.87 1.10 1.57
CA GLU A 132 -24.08 0.43 1.05
C GLU A 132 -25.36 0.98 1.69
N ALA A 133 -25.31 1.34 2.97
CA ALA A 133 -26.48 1.77 3.74
C ALA A 133 -26.77 3.27 3.68
N LEU A 134 -25.78 4.11 3.40
CA LEU A 134 -25.86 5.57 3.57
C LEU A 134 -25.75 6.33 2.26
N SER A 135 -26.50 7.44 2.14
CA SER A 135 -26.30 8.41 1.06
C SER A 135 -24.96 9.15 1.19
N GLY A 136 -24.50 9.81 0.13
CA GLY A 136 -23.21 10.50 0.13
C GLY A 136 -23.01 11.51 1.27
N ASN A 137 -24.03 12.28 1.63
CA ASN A 137 -23.96 13.24 2.74
C ASN A 137 -23.98 12.54 4.10
N GLN A 138 -24.75 11.47 4.24
CA GLN A 138 -24.79 10.64 5.45
C GLN A 138 -23.46 9.91 5.65
N LEU A 139 -22.84 9.41 4.57
CA LEU A 139 -21.53 8.77 4.63
C LEU A 139 -20.43 9.75 5.08
N ARG A 140 -20.44 11.00 4.58
CA ARG A 140 -19.49 12.02 5.05
C ARG A 140 -19.65 12.32 6.54
N ARG A 141 -20.91 12.39 7.02
CA ARG A 141 -21.19 12.56 8.45
C ARG A 141 -20.70 11.35 9.23
N TRP A 142 -21.01 10.15 8.78
CA TRP A 142 -20.55 8.91 9.40
C TRP A 142 -19.00 8.86 9.51
N CYS A 143 -18.28 9.20 8.45
CA CYS A 143 -16.82 9.29 8.49
C CYS A 143 -16.34 10.26 9.58
N ARG A 144 -16.90 11.47 9.64
CA ARG A 144 -16.56 12.47 10.65
C ARG A 144 -16.84 11.97 12.08
N ASP A 145 -18.00 11.36 12.30
CA ASP A 145 -18.42 10.86 13.61
C ASP A 145 -17.56 9.68 14.09
N HIS A 146 -16.88 8.98 13.15
CA HIS A 146 -15.98 7.86 13.43
C HIS A 146 -14.49 8.21 13.29
N TYR A 147 -14.14 9.48 13.12
CA TYR A 147 -12.76 9.93 12.89
C TYR A 147 -12.09 9.24 11.72
N ILE A 148 -12.80 9.12 10.60
CA ILE A 148 -12.30 8.62 9.34
C ILE A 148 -12.20 9.79 8.35
N ASN A 149 -11.04 9.98 7.73
CA ASN A 149 -10.87 10.96 6.69
C ASN A 149 -11.58 10.50 5.41
N TYR A 150 -12.61 11.24 5.00
CA TYR A 150 -13.43 10.87 3.86
C TYR A 150 -12.66 10.80 2.54
N LEU A 151 -11.71 11.72 2.31
CA LEU A 151 -10.91 11.74 1.07
C LEU A 151 -9.95 10.55 1.02
N ARG A 152 -9.26 10.25 2.13
CA ARG A 152 -8.38 9.08 2.23
C ARG A 152 -9.15 7.76 2.12
N MET A 153 -10.34 7.70 2.68
CA MET A 153 -11.24 6.55 2.50
C MET A 153 -11.59 6.34 1.02
N ARG A 154 -11.86 7.40 0.29
CA ARG A 154 -12.09 7.32 -1.16
C ARG A 154 -10.83 6.89 -1.90
N GLU A 155 -9.68 7.47 -1.58
CA GLU A 155 -8.39 7.10 -2.14
C GLU A 155 -8.10 5.60 -1.91
N TRP A 156 -8.41 5.08 -0.73
CA TRP A 156 -8.28 3.65 -0.42
C TRP A 156 -9.10 2.79 -1.40
N HIS A 157 -10.36 3.13 -1.62
CA HIS A 157 -11.22 2.42 -2.56
C HIS A 157 -10.73 2.52 -4.00
N ASP A 158 -10.25 3.69 -4.40
CA ASP A 158 -9.72 3.91 -5.75
C ASP A 158 -8.45 3.09 -5.97
N THR A 159 -7.53 3.08 -5.01
CA THR A 159 -6.31 2.27 -5.05
C THR A 159 -6.62 0.77 -5.08
N PHE A 160 -7.55 0.31 -4.25
CA PHE A 160 -8.01 -1.09 -4.27
C PHE A 160 -8.57 -1.49 -5.65
N ARG A 161 -9.40 -0.63 -6.26
CA ARG A 161 -9.95 -0.89 -7.61
C ARG A 161 -8.87 -0.94 -8.68
N GLN A 162 -7.87 -0.06 -8.61
CA GLN A 162 -6.74 -0.04 -9.54
C GLN A 162 -5.89 -1.32 -9.42
N LEU A 163 -5.61 -1.78 -8.21
CA LEU A 163 -4.80 -2.98 -7.99
C LEU A 163 -5.54 -4.27 -8.35
N ARG A 164 -6.87 -4.26 -8.41
CA ARG A 164 -7.70 -5.41 -8.74
C ARG A 164 -7.78 -5.67 -10.26
N GLN A 165 -7.47 -4.68 -11.10
CA GLN A 165 -7.47 -4.81 -12.56
C GLN A 165 -6.30 -5.68 -13.04
#